data_44ea68e63dc265506468148d1bf86d2b
#
_entry.id   44ea68e63dc265506468148d1bf86d2b
#
_cell.length_a   1.000
_cell.length_b   1.000
_cell.length_c   1.000
_cell.angle_alpha   90.00
_cell.angle_beta   90.00
_cell.angle_gamma   90.00
#
_symmetry.space_group_name_H-M   'P 1'
#
loop_
_entity.id
_entity.type
_entity.pdbx_description
1 polymer ?
#
loop_
_entity_poly.entity_id
_entity_poly.type
_entity_poly.pdbx_seq_one_letter_code
_entity_poly.pdbx_strand_id
1 'polypeptide(L)'
;MIQYKAPELFPNDDGKVKVFLAGTIEMGQSENWQEKICNALENIDIVILNPRRDDFDATQEQSPDNPYFRTQVEWELTALENADVILMYFDPNSKSPISLLELGLFHRKPMAVCCPDGFWRQGNIKIVCEWYDIPFSTDKELFFSNSVELCKSL
;
A
#
# COMPACT_ATOMS: atom_id res chain seq x y z
N MET A 1 -3.22 10.52 -13.80
CA MET A 1 -3.28 9.31 -12.96
C MET A 1 -4.47 8.44 -13.35
N ILE A 2 -4.29 7.12 -13.38
CA ILE A 2 -5.35 6.10 -13.52
C ILE A 2 -5.34 5.26 -12.25
N GLN A 3 -6.51 4.90 -11.72
CA GLN A 3 -6.61 4.06 -10.52
C GLN A 3 -7.40 2.79 -10.82
N TYR A 4 -6.85 1.65 -10.41
CA TYR A 4 -7.55 0.35 -10.36
C TYR A 4 -7.72 -0.06 -8.90
N LYS A 5 -8.95 -0.38 -8.51
CA LYS A 5 -9.29 -0.90 -7.18
C LYS A 5 -9.51 -2.41 -7.23
N ALA A 6 -9.10 -3.12 -6.20
CA ALA A 6 -9.37 -4.55 -6.09
C ALA A 6 -10.88 -4.83 -6.15
N PRO A 7 -11.34 -5.87 -6.85
CA PRO A 7 -10.60 -6.84 -7.66
C PRO A 7 -10.55 -6.49 -9.18
N GLU A 8 -10.61 -5.22 -9.55
CA GLU A 8 -10.61 -4.77 -10.94
C GLU A 8 -9.30 -5.19 -11.66
N LEU A 9 -9.42 -5.74 -12.87
CA LEU A 9 -8.25 -6.12 -13.66
C LEU A 9 -7.50 -4.88 -14.16
N PHE A 10 -6.19 -4.91 -14.07
CA PHE A 10 -5.31 -3.85 -14.57
C PHE A 10 -4.33 -4.38 -15.64
N PRO A 11 -3.87 -3.54 -16.58
CA PRO A 11 -2.91 -3.95 -17.60
C PRO A 11 -1.53 -4.19 -16.98
N ASN A 12 -0.86 -5.27 -17.39
CA ASN A 12 0.49 -5.61 -16.92
C ASN A 12 1.58 -4.77 -17.61
N ASP A 13 1.36 -4.40 -18.87
CA ASP A 13 2.37 -3.68 -19.68
C ASP A 13 1.68 -2.56 -20.48
N ASP A 14 1.58 -1.40 -19.87
CA ASP A 14 1.07 -0.17 -20.51
C ASP A 14 2.13 0.96 -20.54
N GLY A 15 3.36 0.64 -20.14
CA GLY A 15 4.49 1.57 -20.12
C GLY A 15 4.40 2.67 -19.07
N LYS A 16 3.41 2.57 -18.12
CA LYS A 16 3.25 3.54 -17.04
C LYS A 16 3.81 3.00 -15.72
N VAL A 17 4.36 3.89 -14.92
CA VAL A 17 4.78 3.59 -13.54
C VAL A 17 3.58 3.15 -12.71
N LYS A 18 3.66 1.98 -12.09
CA LYS A 18 2.63 1.40 -11.23
C LYS A 18 2.99 1.58 -9.75
N VAL A 19 2.08 2.17 -9.00
CA VAL A 19 2.22 2.47 -7.58
C VAL A 19 1.19 1.66 -6.79
N PHE A 20 1.64 0.77 -5.92
CA PHE A 20 0.76 0.02 -5.01
C PHE A 20 0.62 0.73 -3.67
N LEU A 21 -0.61 0.85 -3.18
CA LEU A 21 -0.92 1.47 -1.89
C LEU A 21 -1.05 0.40 -0.80
N ALA A 22 0.08 0.01 -0.21
CA ALA A 22 0.13 -0.95 0.88
C ALA A 22 -0.19 -0.31 2.24
N GLY A 23 -0.73 -1.10 3.16
CA GLY A 23 -0.89 -0.62 4.53
C GLY A 23 -2.28 -0.84 5.10
N THR A 24 -2.57 -0.14 6.17
CA THR A 24 -3.77 -0.35 6.96
C THR A 24 -5.05 -0.06 6.16
N ILE A 25 -5.95 -1.05 6.13
CA ILE A 25 -7.31 -0.94 5.58
C ILE A 25 -8.36 -1.22 6.66
N GLU A 26 -8.06 -2.10 7.64
CA GLU A 26 -8.94 -2.49 8.77
C GLU A 26 -10.36 -2.84 8.30
N MET A 27 -10.48 -3.69 7.29
CA MET A 27 -11.78 -4.05 6.69
C MET A 27 -12.63 -2.83 6.30
N GLY A 28 -11.97 -1.75 5.85
CA GLY A 28 -12.61 -0.48 5.46
C GLY A 28 -12.93 0.47 6.62
N GLN A 29 -12.58 0.13 7.86
CA GLN A 29 -12.88 0.95 9.06
C GLN A 29 -11.78 1.97 9.41
N SER A 30 -10.56 1.79 8.89
CA SER A 30 -9.47 2.75 9.10
C SER A 30 -9.67 4.04 8.30
N GLU A 31 -8.93 5.09 8.66
CA GLU A 31 -8.84 6.30 7.84
C GLU A 31 -8.56 5.95 6.37
N ASN A 32 -9.26 6.59 5.43
CA ASN A 32 -9.02 6.41 4.01
C ASN A 32 -7.79 7.24 3.56
N TRP A 33 -6.60 6.83 4.01
CA TRP A 33 -5.34 7.45 3.64
C TRP A 33 -5.04 7.27 2.15
N GLN A 34 -5.56 6.21 1.54
CA GLN A 34 -5.42 5.92 0.11
C GLN A 34 -6.03 7.03 -0.75
N GLU A 35 -7.20 7.53 -0.37
CA GLU A 35 -7.81 8.67 -1.08
C GLU A 35 -6.97 9.93 -0.98
N LYS A 36 -6.40 10.21 0.20
CA LYS A 36 -5.55 11.37 0.41
C LYS A 36 -4.28 11.32 -0.43
N ILE A 37 -3.61 10.17 -0.50
CA ILE A 37 -2.41 10.03 -1.33
C ILE A 37 -2.76 10.07 -2.83
N CYS A 38 -3.89 9.50 -3.26
CA CYS A 38 -4.36 9.62 -4.63
C CYS A 38 -4.57 11.08 -5.03
N ASN A 39 -5.17 11.90 -4.16
CA ASN A 39 -5.34 13.33 -4.40
C ASN A 39 -3.98 14.06 -4.54
N ALA A 40 -3.00 13.69 -3.72
CA ALA A 40 -1.64 14.26 -3.81
C ALA A 40 -0.92 13.88 -5.12
N LEU A 41 -1.25 12.72 -5.70
CA LEU A 41 -0.63 12.18 -6.91
C LEU A 41 -1.45 12.45 -8.19
N GLU A 42 -2.60 13.13 -8.12
CA GLU A 42 -3.57 13.27 -9.22
C GLU A 42 -2.99 13.82 -10.54
N ASN A 43 -1.98 14.70 -10.44
CA ASN A 43 -1.36 15.37 -11.58
C ASN A 43 -0.11 14.63 -12.13
N ILE A 44 0.17 13.41 -11.65
CA ILE A 44 1.30 12.59 -12.12
C ILE A 44 0.75 11.51 -13.08
N ASP A 45 1.45 11.25 -14.18
CA ASP A 45 1.02 10.23 -15.16
C ASP A 45 1.46 8.82 -14.73
N ILE A 46 0.75 8.26 -13.75
CA ILE A 46 0.99 6.96 -13.13
C ILE A 46 -0.28 6.12 -13.06
N VAL A 47 -0.12 4.84 -12.77
CA VAL A 47 -1.20 3.91 -12.42
C VAL A 47 -1.14 3.63 -10.92
N ILE A 48 -2.26 3.83 -10.23
CA ILE A 48 -2.43 3.45 -8.82
C ILE A 48 -3.12 2.09 -8.73
N LEU A 49 -2.52 1.18 -7.99
CA LEU A 49 -3.07 -0.13 -7.63
C LEU A 49 -3.52 -0.06 -6.17
N ASN A 50 -4.83 0.07 -5.95
CA ASN A 50 -5.42 0.31 -4.63
C ASN A 50 -6.16 -0.93 -4.13
N PRO A 51 -5.67 -1.64 -3.09
CA PRO A 51 -6.33 -2.83 -2.55
C PRO A 51 -7.62 -2.53 -1.80
N ARG A 52 -7.88 -1.27 -1.42
CA ARG A 52 -9.09 -0.89 -0.69
C ARG A 52 -10.32 -0.95 -1.57
N ARG A 53 -11.21 -1.89 -1.25
CA ARG A 53 -12.50 -2.06 -1.94
C ARG A 53 -13.56 -1.12 -1.35
N ASP A 54 -14.45 -0.63 -2.22
CA ASP A 54 -15.62 0.15 -1.79
C ASP A 54 -16.76 -0.79 -1.33
N ASP A 55 -16.77 -2.03 -1.82
CA ASP A 55 -17.78 -3.07 -1.58
C ASP A 55 -17.27 -4.20 -0.66
N PHE A 56 -16.34 -3.90 0.25
CA PHE A 56 -15.74 -4.92 1.12
C PHE A 56 -16.77 -5.55 2.05
N ASP A 57 -16.91 -6.88 1.99
CA ASP A 57 -17.79 -7.67 2.85
C ASP A 57 -17.01 -8.31 4.00
N ALA A 58 -17.11 -7.69 5.19
CA ALA A 58 -16.42 -8.14 6.40
C ALA A 58 -16.98 -9.46 6.98
N THR A 59 -18.11 -9.97 6.45
CA THR A 59 -18.69 -11.25 6.90
C THR A 59 -18.05 -12.46 6.22
N GLN A 60 -17.25 -12.24 5.17
CA GLN A 60 -16.58 -13.30 4.44
C GLN A 60 -15.50 -13.98 5.27
N GLU A 61 -15.48 -15.30 5.24
CA GLU A 61 -14.45 -16.09 5.91
C GLU A 61 -13.08 -15.84 5.28
N GLN A 62 -12.08 -15.60 6.11
CA GLN A 62 -10.69 -15.42 5.68
C GLN A 62 -10.00 -16.80 5.52
N SER A 63 -10.47 -17.57 4.57
CA SER A 63 -10.01 -18.92 4.25
C SER A 63 -9.51 -18.99 2.81
N PRO A 64 -8.43 -19.74 2.52
CA PRO A 64 -7.96 -19.97 1.17
C PRO A 64 -8.99 -20.70 0.30
N ASP A 65 -9.97 -21.35 0.90
CA ASP A 65 -11.06 -22.05 0.19
C ASP A 65 -12.24 -21.13 -0.15
N ASN A 66 -12.28 -19.91 0.43
CA ASN A 66 -13.27 -18.89 0.09
C ASN A 66 -12.83 -18.12 -1.18
N PRO A 67 -13.56 -18.23 -2.31
CA PRO A 67 -13.16 -17.55 -3.56
C PRO A 67 -13.09 -16.02 -3.43
N TYR A 68 -13.97 -15.41 -2.64
CA TYR A 68 -13.95 -13.96 -2.39
C TYR A 68 -12.65 -13.52 -1.74
N PHE A 69 -12.25 -14.20 -0.65
CA PHE A 69 -11.01 -13.91 0.07
C PHE A 69 -9.79 -14.21 -0.80
N ARG A 70 -9.74 -15.39 -1.45
CA ARG A 70 -8.63 -15.78 -2.33
C ARG A 70 -8.42 -14.78 -3.47
N THR A 71 -9.48 -14.34 -4.13
CA THR A 71 -9.40 -13.36 -5.22
C THR A 71 -8.78 -12.04 -4.74
N GLN A 72 -9.14 -11.57 -3.54
CA GLN A 72 -8.56 -10.37 -2.96
C GLN A 72 -7.05 -10.53 -2.73
N VAL A 73 -6.64 -11.61 -2.05
CA VAL A 73 -5.23 -11.86 -1.74
C VAL A 73 -4.39 -12.05 -3.01
N GLU A 74 -4.88 -12.81 -3.98
CA GLU A 74 -4.18 -13.03 -5.25
C GLU A 74 -4.08 -11.76 -6.09
N TRP A 75 -5.10 -10.89 -6.04
CA TRP A 75 -5.05 -9.58 -6.68
C TRP A 75 -3.97 -8.69 -6.03
N GLU A 76 -3.93 -8.64 -4.69
CA GLU A 76 -2.92 -7.86 -3.94
C GLU A 76 -1.50 -8.34 -4.25
N LEU A 77 -1.26 -9.65 -4.23
CA LEU A 77 0.05 -10.21 -4.57
C LEU A 77 0.43 -9.90 -6.02
N THR A 78 -0.50 -10.04 -6.97
CA THR A 78 -0.27 -9.68 -8.38
C THR A 78 0.05 -8.20 -8.53
N ALA A 79 -0.67 -7.34 -7.84
CA ALA A 79 -0.46 -5.90 -7.86
C ALA A 79 0.91 -5.51 -7.25
N LEU A 80 1.29 -6.12 -6.12
CA LEU A 80 2.60 -5.93 -5.49
C LEU A 80 3.75 -6.40 -6.40
N GLU A 81 3.60 -7.54 -7.05
CA GLU A 81 4.58 -8.07 -8.03
C GLU A 81 4.77 -7.11 -9.22
N ASN A 82 3.69 -6.50 -9.71
CA ASN A 82 3.72 -5.60 -10.86
C ASN A 82 4.02 -4.13 -10.51
N ALA A 83 3.98 -3.76 -9.24
CA ALA A 83 4.27 -2.41 -8.80
C ALA A 83 5.74 -2.03 -9.02
N ASP A 84 5.99 -0.83 -9.54
CA ASP A 84 7.31 -0.22 -9.61
C ASP A 84 7.67 0.48 -8.29
N VAL A 85 6.64 0.97 -7.58
CA VAL A 85 6.76 1.63 -6.27
C VAL A 85 5.70 1.11 -5.31
N ILE A 86 6.05 0.98 -4.04
CA ILE A 86 5.12 0.66 -2.96
C ILE A 86 5.07 1.83 -1.98
N LEU A 87 3.90 2.41 -1.76
CA LEU A 87 3.65 3.40 -0.72
C LEU A 87 2.91 2.73 0.43
N MET A 88 3.54 2.70 1.62
CA MET A 88 3.04 1.92 2.75
C MET A 88 2.74 2.79 3.96
N TYR A 89 1.53 2.67 4.51
CA TYR A 89 1.08 3.40 5.69
C TYR A 89 0.57 2.47 6.80
N PHE A 90 1.07 2.66 8.01
CA PHE A 90 0.66 1.94 9.21
C PHE A 90 -0.15 2.87 10.14
N ASP A 91 -1.45 2.59 10.32
CA ASP A 91 -2.28 3.34 11.25
C ASP A 91 -1.93 2.96 12.71
N PRO A 92 -1.64 3.94 13.60
CA PRO A 92 -1.29 3.68 15.00
C PRO A 92 -2.34 2.86 15.77
N ASN A 93 -3.61 2.94 15.38
CA ASN A 93 -4.70 2.22 16.04
C ASN A 93 -4.92 0.80 15.50
N SER A 94 -4.11 0.34 14.55
CA SER A 94 -4.24 -0.97 13.92
C SER A 94 -3.10 -1.92 14.25
N LYS A 95 -3.26 -3.20 13.96
CA LYS A 95 -2.21 -4.22 14.03
C LYS A 95 -1.50 -4.42 12.69
N SER A 96 -2.22 -4.27 11.59
CA SER A 96 -1.75 -4.41 10.20
C SER A 96 -0.81 -5.59 9.96
N PRO A 97 -1.16 -6.83 10.34
CA PRO A 97 -0.26 -7.98 10.23
C PRO A 97 0.11 -8.31 8.79
N ILE A 98 -0.84 -8.11 7.84
CA ILE A 98 -0.59 -8.37 6.43
C ILE A 98 0.36 -7.32 5.84
N SER A 99 0.21 -6.06 6.20
CA SER A 99 1.15 -5.01 5.76
C SER A 99 2.57 -5.25 6.29
N LEU A 100 2.72 -5.83 7.50
CA LEU A 100 4.02 -6.25 8.02
C LEU A 100 4.62 -7.39 7.18
N LEU A 101 3.79 -8.36 6.77
CA LEU A 101 4.20 -9.45 5.87
C LEU A 101 4.63 -8.91 4.50
N GLU A 102 3.85 -8.00 3.92
CA GLU A 102 4.14 -7.36 2.63
C GLU A 102 5.44 -6.56 2.67
N LEU A 103 5.68 -5.79 3.74
CA LEU A 103 6.95 -5.10 3.94
C LEU A 103 8.14 -6.08 3.87
N GLY A 104 8.04 -7.21 4.56
CA GLY A 104 9.07 -8.25 4.54
C GLY A 104 9.27 -8.90 3.17
N LEU A 105 8.18 -9.19 2.44
CA LEU A 105 8.22 -9.85 1.13
C LEU A 105 8.77 -8.92 0.03
N PHE A 106 8.44 -7.63 0.06
CA PHE A 106 8.69 -6.70 -1.03
C PHE A 106 9.71 -5.60 -0.70
N HIS A 107 10.45 -5.70 0.41
CA HIS A 107 11.42 -4.69 0.88
C HIS A 107 12.50 -4.30 -0.15
N ARG A 108 12.71 -5.11 -1.20
CA ARG A 108 13.69 -4.84 -2.27
C ARG A 108 13.14 -3.97 -3.39
N LYS A 109 11.84 -3.73 -3.42
CA LYS A 109 11.23 -2.79 -4.38
C LYS A 109 11.39 -1.36 -3.88
N PRO A 110 11.45 -0.38 -4.80
CA PRO A 110 11.33 1.02 -4.42
C PRO A 110 10.09 1.23 -3.56
N MET A 111 10.25 1.78 -2.36
CA MET A 111 9.11 2.04 -1.46
C MET A 111 9.36 3.23 -0.55
N ALA A 112 8.27 3.80 -0.02
CA ALA A 112 8.29 4.73 1.08
C ALA A 112 7.33 4.24 2.17
N VAL A 113 7.75 4.35 3.43
CA VAL A 113 6.99 3.85 4.59
C VAL A 113 6.67 4.99 5.54
N CYS A 114 5.39 5.09 5.90
CA CYS A 114 4.93 5.95 6.99
C CYS A 114 4.42 5.08 8.15
N CYS A 115 4.99 5.29 9.33
CA CYS A 115 4.56 4.64 10.55
C CYS A 115 4.55 5.66 11.69
N PRO A 116 3.41 6.35 11.91
CA PRO A 116 3.29 7.34 12.98
C PRO A 116 3.53 6.75 14.37
N ASP A 117 3.86 7.61 15.32
CA ASP A 117 4.04 7.23 16.70
C ASP A 117 2.79 6.56 17.27
N GLY A 118 3.00 5.55 18.11
CA GLY A 118 1.93 4.76 18.72
C GLY A 118 1.62 3.45 18.00
N PHE A 119 2.13 3.22 16.79
CA PHE A 119 2.00 1.88 16.18
C PHE A 119 2.79 0.83 16.98
N TRP A 120 2.16 -0.27 17.32
CA TRP A 120 2.68 -1.28 18.27
C TRP A 120 4.03 -1.92 17.87
N ARG A 121 4.38 -1.93 16.59
CA ARG A 121 5.65 -2.46 16.06
C ARG A 121 6.49 -1.41 15.32
N GLN A 122 6.29 -0.12 15.59
CA GLN A 122 7.04 0.95 14.94
C GLN A 122 8.56 0.74 15.01
N GLY A 123 9.08 0.32 16.17
CA GLY A 123 10.52 0.08 16.33
C GLY A 123 11.06 -1.00 15.38
N ASN A 124 10.31 -2.10 15.17
CA ASN A 124 10.69 -3.12 14.20
C ASN A 124 10.71 -2.56 12.77
N ILE A 125 9.65 -1.82 12.38
CA ILE A 125 9.55 -1.22 11.05
C ILE A 125 10.69 -0.24 10.81
N LYS A 126 10.96 0.64 11.76
CA LYS A 126 12.03 1.63 11.66
C LYS A 126 13.40 0.98 11.45
N ILE A 127 13.74 -0.05 12.24
CA ILE A 127 15.01 -0.78 12.11
C ILE A 127 15.11 -1.49 10.75
N VAL A 128 14.03 -2.11 10.28
CA VAL A 128 13.98 -2.74 8.95
C VAL A 128 14.19 -1.71 7.84
N CYS A 129 13.51 -0.56 7.92
CA CYS A 129 13.68 0.52 6.94
C CYS A 129 15.11 1.08 6.95
N GLU A 130 15.71 1.28 8.11
CA GLU A 130 17.11 1.71 8.24
C GLU A 130 18.08 0.67 7.64
N TRP A 131 17.84 -0.62 7.88
CA TRP A 131 18.70 -1.70 7.40
C TRP A 131 18.71 -1.86 5.88
N TYR A 132 17.57 -1.58 5.24
CA TYR A 132 17.39 -1.74 3.80
C TYR A 132 17.33 -0.40 3.04
N ASP A 133 17.71 0.71 3.68
CA ASP A 133 17.70 2.07 3.09
C ASP A 133 16.32 2.47 2.52
N ILE A 134 15.25 2.06 3.20
CA ILE A 134 13.88 2.41 2.83
C ILE A 134 13.52 3.76 3.45
N PRO A 135 13.07 4.76 2.67
CA PRO A 135 12.56 6.03 3.19
C PRO A 135 11.46 5.81 4.24
N PHE A 136 11.68 6.31 5.45
CA PHE A 136 10.78 6.15 6.59
C PHE A 136 10.37 7.52 7.15
N SER A 137 9.08 7.67 7.47
CA SER A 137 8.54 8.85 8.13
C SER A 137 7.57 8.49 9.25
N THR A 138 7.52 9.30 10.30
CA THR A 138 6.45 9.28 11.32
C THR A 138 5.36 10.31 11.03
N ASP A 139 5.60 11.22 10.09
CA ASP A 139 4.71 12.30 9.69
C ASP A 139 4.03 12.00 8.35
N LYS A 140 2.70 12.06 8.30
CA LYS A 140 1.91 11.77 7.09
C LYS A 140 2.10 12.80 5.98
N GLU A 141 2.20 14.07 6.31
CA GLU A 141 2.35 15.13 5.30
C GLU A 141 3.72 15.03 4.63
N LEU A 142 4.76 14.75 5.42
CA LEU A 142 6.09 14.46 4.90
C LEU A 142 6.10 13.19 4.03
N PHE A 143 5.38 12.15 4.45
CA PHE A 143 5.22 10.93 3.66
C PHE A 143 4.55 11.22 2.31
N PHE A 144 3.48 12.01 2.28
CA PHE A 144 2.81 12.37 1.04
C PHE A 144 3.73 13.17 0.11
N SER A 145 4.45 14.16 0.65
CA SER A 145 5.43 14.94 -0.12
C SER A 145 6.54 14.06 -0.70
N ASN A 146 7.13 13.17 0.11
CA ASN A 146 8.16 12.25 -0.32
C ASN A 146 7.64 11.25 -1.37
N SER A 147 6.40 10.81 -1.25
CA SER A 147 5.76 9.92 -2.23
C SER A 147 5.59 10.59 -3.59
N VAL A 148 5.21 11.85 -3.62
CA VAL A 148 5.13 12.66 -4.85
C VAL A 148 6.49 12.76 -5.52
N GLU A 149 7.55 13.08 -4.76
CA GLU A 149 8.91 13.19 -5.30
C GLU A 149 9.43 11.83 -5.81
N LEU A 150 9.17 10.75 -5.08
CA LEU A 150 9.55 9.40 -5.49
C LEU A 150 8.87 9.02 -6.82
N CYS A 151 7.57 9.25 -6.95
CA CYS A 151 6.83 8.93 -8.17
C CYS A 151 7.25 9.80 -9.39
N LYS A 152 7.73 11.02 -9.16
CA LYS A 152 8.26 11.88 -10.24
C LYS A 152 9.66 11.50 -10.69
N SER A 153 10.41 10.78 -9.87
CA SER A 153 11.81 10.40 -10.17
C SER A 153 11.95 9.15 -11.04
N LEU A 154 10.84 8.47 -11.33
CA LEU A 154 10.76 7.24 -12.12
C LEU A 154 10.28 7.52 -13.55
#